data_9454b246015177a135fc88beec7092f0
#
_entry.id   9454b246015177a135fc88beec7092f0
#
_cell.length_a   1.000
_cell.length_b   1.000
_cell.length_c   1.000
_cell.angle_alpha   90.00
_cell.angle_beta   90.00
_cell.angle_gamma   90.00
#
_symmetry.space_group_name_H-M   'P 1'
#
loop_
_entity.id
_entity.type
_entity.pdbx_description
1 polymer ?
#
loop_
_entity_poly.entity_id
_entity_poly.type
_entity_poly.pdbx_seq_one_letter_code
_entity_poly.pdbx_strand_id
1 'polypeptide(L)'
;MLSSTAAWAQIETQRIVEPIPQINTQNIYRVSADRTPSGFAVPRYVSLKFTKVNARTGPSRDHPIAYQYQRRGLPVMIVAETEMWRKIRDISGDEAWVRKPALSGSRTVIALNPTSLRKKPKADAREIARTESNTVLKLESCNETGWCEVRSEGGFKGWTRKIDLWGADL
;
A
#
# COMPACT_ATOMS: atom_id res chain seq x y z
N MET A 1 -27.10 12.22 59.00
CA MET A 1 -26.93 11.11 58.05
C MET A 1 -26.63 11.74 56.67
N LEU A 2 -25.35 11.80 56.32
CA LEU A 2 -24.90 12.37 55.01
C LEU A 2 -24.50 11.22 54.12
N SER A 3 -25.26 11.00 53.04
CA SER A 3 -25.00 9.98 52.04
C SER A 3 -24.07 10.55 50.96
N SER A 4 -22.85 10.06 50.94
CA SER A 4 -21.86 10.42 49.92
C SER A 4 -21.99 9.48 48.75
N THR A 5 -22.50 9.96 47.61
CA THR A 5 -22.50 9.23 46.34
C THR A 5 -21.19 9.51 45.61
N ALA A 6 -20.30 8.50 45.59
CA ALA A 6 -19.07 8.55 44.77
C ALA A 6 -19.43 8.39 43.30
N ALA A 7 -19.19 9.45 42.52
CA ALA A 7 -19.26 9.37 41.06
C ALA A 7 -18.01 8.68 40.52
N TRP A 8 -18.18 7.52 39.96
CA TRP A 8 -17.12 6.84 39.20
C TRP A 8 -16.98 7.51 37.82
N ALA A 9 -15.95 8.31 37.68
CA ALA A 9 -15.60 8.87 36.36
C ALA A 9 -15.11 7.72 35.47
N GLN A 10 -15.89 7.41 34.44
CA GLN A 10 -15.46 6.53 33.36
C GLN A 10 -14.40 7.26 32.54
N ILE A 11 -13.16 6.82 32.67
CA ILE A 11 -12.08 7.25 31.77
C ILE A 11 -12.27 6.45 30.48
N GLU A 12 -12.96 7.07 29.55
CA GLU A 12 -13.07 6.59 28.17
C GLU A 12 -11.70 6.79 27.49
N THR A 13 -10.93 5.72 27.39
CA THR A 13 -9.66 5.72 26.69
C THR A 13 -9.94 5.90 25.20
N GLN A 14 -9.98 7.14 24.74
CA GLN A 14 -9.99 7.44 23.31
C GLN A 14 -8.68 6.91 22.71
N ARG A 15 -8.77 5.82 21.98
CA ARG A 15 -7.68 5.41 21.08
C ARG A 15 -7.49 6.52 20.06
N ILE A 16 -6.44 7.30 20.25
CA ILE A 16 -5.96 8.21 19.21
C ILE A 16 -5.44 7.32 18.07
N VAL A 17 -6.26 7.12 17.06
CA VAL A 17 -5.81 6.51 15.79
C VAL A 17 -5.03 7.61 15.09
N GLU A 18 -3.69 7.54 15.19
CA GLU A 18 -2.84 8.46 14.43
C GLU A 18 -3.16 8.29 12.94
N PRO A 19 -3.40 9.38 12.20
CA PRO A 19 -3.63 9.31 10.77
C PRO A 19 -2.38 8.73 10.10
N ILE A 20 -2.57 7.75 9.21
CA ILE A 20 -1.49 7.19 8.39
C ILE A 20 -0.78 8.36 7.69
N PRO A 21 0.56 8.51 7.86
CA PRO A 21 1.28 9.62 7.26
C PRO A 21 1.03 9.64 5.75
N GLN A 22 0.49 10.76 5.27
CA GLN A 22 0.30 10.99 3.83
C GLN A 22 1.70 11.10 3.23
N ILE A 23 2.11 10.11 2.43
CA ILE A 23 3.39 10.15 1.73
C ILE A 23 3.33 11.30 0.74
N ASN A 24 4.10 12.35 1.01
CA ASN A 24 4.26 13.45 0.07
C ASN A 24 5.04 12.94 -1.16
N THR A 25 4.32 12.63 -2.22
CA THR A 25 4.90 12.15 -3.48
C THR A 25 5.58 13.26 -4.28
N GLN A 26 5.51 14.51 -3.83
CA GLN A 26 6.03 15.68 -4.57
C GLN A 26 7.56 15.76 -4.59
N ASN A 27 8.27 15.08 -3.68
CA ASN A 27 9.73 15.10 -3.59
C ASN A 27 10.39 13.79 -4.07
N ILE A 28 9.73 12.98 -4.88
CA ILE A 28 10.32 11.76 -5.40
C ILE A 28 11.11 12.09 -6.67
N TYR A 29 12.42 11.89 -6.63
CA TYR A 29 13.30 12.04 -7.78
C TYR A 29 12.90 11.03 -8.88
N ARG A 30 12.58 11.55 -10.08
CA ARG A 30 12.18 10.72 -11.22
C ARG A 30 13.39 10.41 -12.09
N VAL A 31 13.59 9.13 -12.38
CA VAL A 31 14.59 8.63 -13.31
C VAL A 31 13.88 8.00 -14.49
N SER A 32 14.19 8.45 -15.69
CA SER A 32 13.62 7.90 -16.92
C SER A 32 14.07 6.46 -17.19
N ALA A 33 13.29 5.72 -17.96
CA ALA A 33 13.50 4.28 -18.21
C ALA A 33 14.88 3.98 -18.81
N ASP A 34 15.39 4.84 -19.69
CA ASP A 34 16.68 4.72 -20.36
C ASP A 34 17.88 4.83 -19.40
N ARG A 35 17.68 5.36 -18.19
CA ARG A 35 18.71 5.54 -17.16
C ARG A 35 18.64 4.51 -16.03
N THR A 36 17.78 3.52 -16.15
CA THR A 36 17.59 2.52 -15.12
C THR A 36 18.05 1.14 -15.58
N PRO A 37 18.64 0.31 -14.71
CA PRO A 37 19.06 -1.05 -15.06
C PRO A 37 17.92 -1.97 -15.52
N SER A 38 16.69 -1.64 -15.16
CA SER A 38 15.52 -2.44 -15.53
C SER A 38 14.87 -2.03 -16.84
N GLY A 39 15.19 -0.84 -17.37
CA GLY A 39 14.48 -0.24 -18.50
C GLY A 39 13.08 0.29 -18.17
N PHE A 40 12.75 0.43 -16.87
CA PHE A 40 11.49 1.03 -16.41
C PHE A 40 11.75 2.27 -15.59
N ALA A 41 10.93 3.30 -15.76
CA ALA A 41 11.04 4.53 -14.97
C ALA A 41 10.93 4.27 -13.46
N VAL A 42 11.57 5.11 -12.67
CA VAL A 42 11.50 5.15 -11.21
C VAL A 42 11.00 6.55 -10.83
N PRO A 43 10.06 6.70 -9.87
CA PRO A 43 9.44 5.63 -9.09
C PRO A 43 8.36 4.87 -9.86
N ARG A 44 8.09 3.64 -9.41
CA ARG A 44 6.97 2.83 -9.91
C ARG A 44 6.49 1.84 -8.87
N TYR A 45 5.22 1.47 -8.92
CA TYR A 45 4.65 0.46 -8.03
C TYR A 45 4.83 -0.95 -8.61
N VAL A 46 5.13 -1.88 -7.72
CA VAL A 46 5.21 -3.33 -7.92
C VAL A 46 4.63 -4.02 -6.69
N SER A 47 4.59 -5.35 -6.68
CA SER A 47 4.16 -6.10 -5.50
C SER A 47 5.20 -7.11 -5.03
N LEU A 48 5.15 -7.49 -3.75
CA LEU A 48 5.96 -8.58 -3.22
C LEU A 48 5.48 -9.93 -3.78
N LYS A 49 6.40 -10.70 -4.33
CA LYS A 49 6.09 -12.00 -4.97
C LYS A 49 5.84 -13.11 -3.97
N PHE A 50 6.51 -13.07 -2.81
CA PHE A 50 6.50 -14.12 -1.80
C PHE A 50 5.90 -13.62 -0.48
N THR A 51 5.45 -14.56 0.34
CA THR A 51 4.94 -14.25 1.68
C THR A 51 6.04 -13.71 2.60
N LYS A 52 7.26 -14.26 2.50
CA LYS A 52 8.41 -13.79 3.28
C LYS A 52 9.44 -13.17 2.35
N VAL A 53 9.76 -11.90 2.58
CA VAL A 53 10.75 -11.13 1.81
C VAL A 53 11.66 -10.36 2.77
N ASN A 54 12.95 -10.67 2.76
CA ASN A 54 13.95 -9.95 3.53
C ASN A 54 14.23 -8.58 2.90
N ALA A 55 14.10 -7.54 3.70
CA ALA A 55 14.44 -6.17 3.40
C ALA A 55 15.76 -5.82 4.11
N ARG A 56 16.74 -5.30 3.36
CA ARG A 56 18.10 -5.07 3.86
C ARG A 56 18.44 -3.58 3.87
N THR A 57 19.44 -3.23 4.66
CA THR A 57 19.92 -1.84 4.77
C THR A 57 20.68 -1.37 3.52
N GLY A 58 21.11 -2.28 2.64
CA GLY A 58 21.83 -1.95 1.41
C GLY A 58 21.71 -3.01 0.31
N PRO A 59 22.22 -2.72 -0.90
CA PRO A 59 22.03 -3.53 -2.10
C PRO A 59 23.01 -4.70 -2.23
N SER A 60 23.27 -5.45 -1.16
CA SER A 60 24.01 -6.71 -1.19
C SER A 60 23.49 -7.71 -0.16
N ARG A 61 23.96 -8.95 -0.23
CA ARG A 61 23.65 -9.97 0.79
C ARG A 61 24.41 -9.74 2.11
N ASP A 62 25.49 -9.00 2.07
CA ASP A 62 26.36 -8.70 3.21
C ASP A 62 25.73 -7.63 4.12
N HIS A 63 24.81 -6.81 3.57
CA HIS A 63 24.08 -5.85 4.38
C HIS A 63 23.12 -6.56 5.31
N PRO A 64 22.98 -6.08 6.56
CA PRO A 64 22.04 -6.62 7.52
C PRO A 64 20.59 -6.63 7.01
N ILE A 65 19.81 -7.60 7.46
CA ILE A 65 18.36 -7.58 7.31
C ILE A 65 17.82 -6.54 8.29
N ALA A 66 17.19 -5.48 7.77
CA ALA A 66 16.53 -4.47 8.57
C ALA A 66 15.21 -5.02 9.15
N TYR A 67 14.41 -5.67 8.28
CA TYR A 67 13.16 -6.32 8.65
C TYR A 67 12.72 -7.33 7.58
N GLN A 68 11.67 -8.07 7.85
CA GLN A 68 11.11 -9.05 6.92
C GLN A 68 9.62 -8.76 6.69
N TYR A 69 9.24 -8.55 5.45
CA TYR A 69 7.84 -8.56 5.06
C TYR A 69 7.25 -9.97 5.15
N GLN A 70 6.02 -10.08 5.62
CA GLN A 70 5.33 -11.36 5.80
C GLN A 70 4.00 -11.45 5.05
N ARG A 71 3.85 -10.67 3.97
CA ARG A 71 2.61 -10.63 3.19
C ARG A 71 2.89 -10.65 1.69
N ARG A 72 2.42 -11.70 1.02
CA ARG A 72 2.45 -11.77 -0.45
C ARG A 72 1.50 -10.72 -1.04
N GLY A 73 1.90 -10.19 -2.20
CA GLY A 73 1.09 -9.21 -2.93
C GLY A 73 1.11 -7.81 -2.33
N LEU A 74 1.84 -7.56 -1.23
CA LEU A 74 1.94 -6.22 -0.67
C LEU A 74 2.48 -5.26 -1.73
N PRO A 75 1.78 -4.16 -2.07
CA PRO A 75 2.32 -3.15 -2.96
C PRO A 75 3.51 -2.45 -2.31
N VAL A 76 4.49 -2.10 -3.12
CA VAL A 76 5.66 -1.31 -2.72
C VAL A 76 6.08 -0.43 -3.89
N MET A 77 6.66 0.73 -3.59
CA MET A 77 7.17 1.66 -4.60
C MET A 77 8.67 1.46 -4.76
N ILE A 78 9.15 1.12 -5.96
CA ILE A 78 10.58 1.16 -6.27
C ILE A 78 11.00 2.62 -6.40
N VAL A 79 11.97 3.04 -5.59
CA VAL A 79 12.51 4.42 -5.56
C VAL A 79 13.94 4.52 -6.09
N ALA A 80 14.67 3.42 -6.11
CA ALA A 80 15.99 3.29 -6.74
C ALA A 80 16.27 1.83 -7.11
N GLU A 81 17.22 1.60 -8.02
CA GLU A 81 17.58 0.25 -8.42
C GLU A 81 19.04 0.10 -8.83
N THR A 82 19.54 -1.12 -8.65
CA THR A 82 20.77 -1.63 -9.25
C THR A 82 20.41 -2.83 -10.11
N GLU A 83 21.40 -3.52 -10.71
CA GLU A 83 21.17 -4.71 -11.52
C GLU A 83 20.31 -5.77 -10.82
N MET A 84 20.63 -6.08 -9.55
CA MET A 84 20.02 -7.18 -8.80
C MET A 84 19.12 -6.74 -7.64
N TRP A 85 19.13 -5.46 -7.26
CA TRP A 85 18.44 -4.96 -6.09
C TRP A 85 17.53 -3.80 -6.43
N ARG A 86 16.47 -3.67 -5.64
CA ARG A 86 15.49 -2.57 -5.71
C ARG A 86 15.35 -1.93 -4.35
N LYS A 87 15.58 -0.64 -4.25
CA LYS A 87 15.22 0.13 -3.06
C LYS A 87 13.73 0.38 -3.15
N ILE A 88 13.02 -0.12 -2.18
CA ILE A 88 11.56 0.01 -2.13
C ILE A 88 11.16 0.92 -0.98
N ARG A 89 10.02 1.57 -1.14
CA ARG A 89 9.32 2.31 -0.10
C ARG A 89 7.94 1.68 0.09
N ASP A 90 7.58 1.40 1.32
CA ASP A 90 6.26 0.86 1.65
C ASP A 90 5.25 1.94 2.03
N ILE A 91 4.04 1.54 2.43
CA ILE A 91 2.96 2.45 2.80
C ILE A 91 3.29 3.27 4.06
N SER A 92 4.16 2.78 4.95
CA SER A 92 4.62 3.50 6.15
C SER A 92 5.67 4.56 5.82
N GLY A 93 6.21 4.54 4.59
CA GLY A 93 7.31 5.40 4.17
C GLY A 93 8.69 4.80 4.41
N ASP A 94 8.77 3.62 5.01
CA ASP A 94 10.04 2.94 5.27
C ASP A 94 10.71 2.49 3.98
N GLU A 95 12.04 2.66 3.92
CA GLU A 95 12.84 2.29 2.76
C GLU A 95 13.83 1.18 3.09
N ALA A 96 13.92 0.19 2.20
CA ALA A 96 14.89 -0.88 2.30
C ALA A 96 15.18 -1.50 0.92
N TRP A 97 16.23 -2.32 0.87
CA TRP A 97 16.63 -3.01 -0.34
C TRP A 97 16.11 -4.45 -0.36
N VAL A 98 15.47 -4.81 -1.45
CA VAL A 98 15.01 -6.18 -1.73
C VAL A 98 15.60 -6.69 -3.03
N ARG A 99 15.76 -8.01 -3.18
CA ARG A 99 16.24 -8.60 -4.42
C ARG A 99 15.18 -8.51 -5.51
N LYS A 100 15.59 -8.22 -6.74
CA LYS A 100 14.72 -8.18 -7.93
C LYS A 100 13.76 -9.38 -8.04
N PRO A 101 14.19 -10.65 -7.84
CA PRO A 101 13.30 -11.81 -7.95
C PRO A 101 12.22 -11.88 -6.85
N ALA A 102 12.33 -11.11 -5.78
CA ALA A 102 11.31 -11.04 -4.73
C ALA A 102 10.13 -10.14 -5.09
N LEU A 103 10.21 -9.46 -6.22
CA LEU A 103 9.19 -8.55 -6.73
C LEU A 103 8.44 -9.14 -7.92
N SER A 104 7.22 -8.68 -8.11
CA SER A 104 6.34 -9.02 -9.22
C SER A 104 5.83 -7.73 -9.86
N GLY A 105 5.75 -7.70 -11.20
CA GLY A 105 5.11 -6.61 -11.94
C GLY A 105 3.58 -6.56 -11.79
N SER A 106 2.99 -7.52 -11.09
CA SER A 106 1.55 -7.48 -10.78
C SER A 106 1.21 -6.25 -9.94
N ARG A 107 0.26 -5.46 -10.39
CA ARG A 107 -0.18 -4.26 -9.68
C ARG A 107 -1.18 -4.63 -8.61
N THR A 108 -0.88 -4.25 -7.40
CA THR A 108 -1.77 -4.34 -6.24
C THR A 108 -1.86 -2.99 -5.56
N VAL A 109 -2.89 -2.80 -4.76
CA VAL A 109 -3.16 -1.58 -3.98
C VAL A 109 -3.61 -1.96 -2.58
N ILE A 110 -3.50 -1.04 -1.64
CA ILE A 110 -4.03 -1.19 -0.28
C ILE A 110 -5.20 -0.24 -0.10
N ALA A 111 -6.32 -0.74 0.42
CA ALA A 111 -7.40 0.10 0.89
C ALA A 111 -6.95 0.87 2.13
N LEU A 112 -6.94 2.20 2.06
CA LEU A 112 -6.53 3.10 3.16
C LEU A 112 -7.56 3.10 4.28
N ASN A 113 -8.85 3.00 3.91
CA ASN A 113 -10.00 2.98 4.81
C ASN A 113 -10.95 1.86 4.39
N PRO A 114 -11.91 1.45 5.26
CA PRO A 114 -12.99 0.59 4.82
C PRO A 114 -13.69 1.21 3.61
N THR A 115 -13.74 0.48 2.50
CA THR A 115 -14.27 1.03 1.25
C THR A 115 -15.20 0.06 0.52
N SER A 116 -16.14 0.62 -0.24
CA SER A 116 -17.12 -0.12 -1.02
C SER A 116 -16.59 -0.44 -2.41
N LEU A 117 -16.75 -1.67 -2.84
CA LEU A 117 -16.61 -2.08 -4.24
C LEU A 117 -17.96 -1.97 -4.94
N ARG A 118 -18.05 -1.17 -5.97
CA ARG A 118 -19.29 -0.85 -6.67
C ARG A 118 -19.33 -1.48 -8.06
N LYS A 119 -20.54 -1.72 -8.56
CA LYS A 119 -20.74 -2.32 -9.88
C LYS A 119 -20.28 -1.41 -11.04
N LYS A 120 -20.30 -0.08 -10.84
CA LYS A 120 -19.92 0.94 -11.83
C LYS A 120 -19.07 2.03 -11.16
N PRO A 121 -18.26 2.80 -11.90
CA PRO A 121 -17.45 3.90 -11.37
C PRO A 121 -18.29 5.15 -11.06
N LYS A 122 -19.27 5.01 -10.17
CA LYS A 122 -20.19 6.07 -9.72
C LYS A 122 -20.52 5.89 -8.24
N ALA A 123 -20.70 7.01 -7.53
CA ALA A 123 -20.95 7.02 -6.08
C ALA A 123 -22.32 6.40 -5.70
N ASP A 124 -23.32 6.52 -6.57
CA ASP A 124 -24.67 5.97 -6.42
C ASP A 124 -24.83 4.53 -6.96
N ALA A 125 -23.77 3.97 -7.57
CA ALA A 125 -23.83 2.62 -8.09
C ALA A 125 -23.95 1.59 -6.95
N ARG A 126 -24.67 0.49 -7.25
CA ARG A 126 -24.88 -0.61 -6.30
C ARG A 126 -23.55 -1.12 -5.75
N GLU A 127 -23.45 -1.19 -4.42
CA GLU A 127 -22.36 -1.87 -3.72
C GLU A 127 -22.47 -3.39 -3.93
N ILE A 128 -21.37 -4.03 -4.24
CA ILE A 128 -21.29 -5.49 -4.45
C ILE A 128 -20.44 -6.18 -3.39
N ALA A 129 -19.54 -5.45 -2.75
CA ALA A 129 -18.73 -5.92 -1.63
C ALA A 129 -18.17 -4.72 -0.86
N ARG A 130 -17.72 -4.96 0.35
CA ARG A 130 -16.96 -3.99 1.17
C ARG A 130 -15.65 -4.60 1.57
N THR A 131 -14.61 -3.78 1.65
CA THR A 131 -13.28 -4.18 2.13
C THR A 131 -12.93 -3.40 3.38
N GLU A 132 -12.17 -4.03 4.26
CA GLU A 132 -11.58 -3.38 5.43
C GLU A 132 -10.33 -2.57 5.03
N SER A 133 -9.95 -1.63 5.91
CA SER A 133 -8.64 -0.95 5.79
C SER A 133 -7.50 -1.97 5.76
N ASN A 134 -6.40 -1.61 5.12
CA ASN A 134 -5.23 -2.47 4.91
C ASN A 134 -5.49 -3.73 4.07
N THR A 135 -6.66 -3.86 3.43
CA THR A 135 -6.90 -4.96 2.49
C THR A 135 -6.09 -4.75 1.21
N VAL A 136 -5.33 -5.79 0.83
CA VAL A 136 -4.62 -5.82 -0.46
C VAL A 136 -5.60 -6.25 -1.53
N LEU A 137 -5.69 -5.44 -2.58
CA LEU A 137 -6.55 -5.68 -3.74
C LEU A 137 -5.69 -5.72 -5.00
N LYS A 138 -6.03 -6.58 -5.94
CA LYS A 138 -5.42 -6.55 -7.27
C LYS A 138 -5.96 -5.35 -8.03
N LEU A 139 -5.10 -4.51 -8.57
CA LEU A 139 -5.47 -3.40 -9.42
C LEU A 139 -5.63 -3.89 -10.87
N GLU A 140 -6.79 -3.67 -11.46
CA GLU A 140 -7.06 -4.01 -12.85
C GLU A 140 -6.85 -2.76 -13.74
N SER A 141 -7.51 -1.65 -13.43
CA SER A 141 -7.39 -0.39 -14.16
C SER A 141 -7.89 0.80 -13.33
N CYS A 142 -7.48 2.00 -13.69
CA CYS A 142 -8.08 3.25 -13.19
C CYS A 142 -8.52 4.10 -14.36
N ASN A 143 -9.62 4.83 -14.20
CA ASN A 143 -10.11 5.78 -15.18
C ASN A 143 -9.73 7.23 -14.82
N GLU A 144 -9.94 8.15 -15.75
CA GLU A 144 -9.63 9.57 -15.59
C GLU A 144 -10.50 10.27 -14.55
N THR A 145 -11.66 9.70 -14.21
CA THR A 145 -12.59 10.27 -13.22
C THR A 145 -12.28 9.88 -11.77
N GLY A 146 -11.11 9.26 -11.55
CA GLY A 146 -10.62 8.92 -10.21
C GLY A 146 -11.25 7.66 -9.61
N TRP A 147 -11.69 6.72 -10.46
CA TRP A 147 -12.15 5.40 -10.04
C TRP A 147 -11.20 4.32 -10.52
N CYS A 148 -10.96 3.33 -9.67
CA CYS A 148 -10.16 2.15 -10.01
C CYS A 148 -11.00 0.88 -9.90
N GLU A 149 -10.85 0.02 -10.90
CA GLU A 149 -11.38 -1.33 -10.88
C GLU A 149 -10.40 -2.23 -10.17
N VAL A 150 -10.85 -2.89 -9.12
CA VAL A 150 -10.02 -3.75 -8.28
C VAL A 150 -10.68 -5.11 -8.09
N ARG A 151 -9.87 -6.09 -7.71
CA ARG A 151 -10.33 -7.45 -7.39
C ARG A 151 -9.82 -7.85 -6.01
N SER A 152 -10.74 -8.32 -5.16
CA SER A 152 -10.38 -8.90 -3.85
C SER A 152 -9.84 -10.33 -3.99
N GLU A 153 -9.17 -10.84 -2.98
CA GLU A 153 -8.73 -12.23 -2.91
C GLU A 153 -9.91 -13.21 -2.98
N GLY A 154 -11.08 -12.84 -2.42
CA GLY A 154 -12.31 -13.60 -2.52
C GLY A 154 -13.00 -13.55 -3.90
N GLY A 155 -12.35 -12.94 -4.92
CA GLY A 155 -12.82 -12.92 -6.31
C GLY A 155 -13.82 -11.80 -6.63
N PHE A 156 -14.26 -10.99 -5.65
CA PHE A 156 -15.13 -9.85 -5.93
C PHE A 156 -14.40 -8.79 -6.74
N LYS A 157 -14.95 -8.42 -7.86
CA LYS A 157 -14.44 -7.40 -8.77
C LYS A 157 -15.37 -6.20 -8.77
N GLY A 158 -14.82 -5.00 -8.54
CA GLY A 158 -15.64 -3.79 -8.50
C GLY A 158 -14.82 -2.52 -8.53
N TRP A 159 -15.53 -1.40 -8.54
CA TRP A 159 -14.99 -0.06 -8.63
C TRP A 159 -14.96 0.60 -7.26
N THR A 160 -13.82 1.23 -6.94
CA THR A 160 -13.66 2.10 -5.76
C THR A 160 -12.93 3.38 -6.13
N ARG A 161 -12.95 4.38 -5.22
CA ARG A 161 -12.29 5.66 -5.47
C ARG A 161 -10.77 5.48 -5.39
N LYS A 162 -10.05 6.08 -6.33
CA LYS A 162 -8.59 6.05 -6.37
C LYS A 162 -7.96 6.63 -5.10
N ILE A 163 -8.58 7.69 -4.54
CA ILE A 163 -8.13 8.35 -3.33
C ILE A 163 -8.16 7.44 -2.08
N ASP A 164 -8.98 6.40 -2.11
CA ASP A 164 -9.08 5.42 -1.01
C ASP A 164 -8.03 4.30 -1.14
N LEU A 165 -7.15 4.39 -2.13
CA LEU A 165 -6.17 3.34 -2.46
C LEU A 165 -4.73 3.86 -2.44
N TRP A 166 -3.87 3.19 -1.70
CA TRP A 166 -2.43 3.38 -1.84
C TRP A 166 -1.86 2.46 -2.92
N GLY A 167 -1.01 2.99 -3.80
CA GLY A 167 -0.42 2.23 -4.90
C GLY A 167 -1.15 2.35 -6.24
N ALA A 168 -2.22 3.14 -6.30
CA ALA A 168 -2.99 3.38 -7.51
C ALA A 168 -2.42 4.50 -8.40
N ASP A 169 -1.51 5.33 -7.87
CA ASP A 169 -0.82 6.40 -8.58
C ASP A 169 0.40 5.88 -9.34
N LEU A 170 0.83 6.58 -10.41
CA LEU A 170 1.97 6.28 -11.29
C LEU A 170 1.69 5.22 -12.34
#